data_04e4f0cc41a8f22f312cfaa014f02806
#
_entry.id   04e4f0cc41a8f22f312cfaa014f02806
#
_cell.length_a   1.000
_cell.length_b   1.000
_cell.length_c   1.000
_cell.angle_alpha   90.00
_cell.angle_beta   90.00
_cell.angle_gamma   90.00
#
_symmetry.space_group_name_H-M   'P 1'
#
loop_
_entity.id
_entity.type
_entity.pdbx_description
1 polymer ?
#
loop_
_entity_poly.entity_id
_entity_poly.type
_entity_poly.pdbx_seq_one_letter_code
_entity_poly.pdbx_strand_id
1 'polypeptide(L)'
;MKNLINIISWALFESEENQVPGNAVIDVFIKSIRDTQKSEESPRGSNKGPTINPFLRNVGASPGDPWCAAFVYNVFNNPSFSADFRSGVKKTAAVRLLWSTTSESLKISKKSTPLPGMVFCYKTTSNKGVTYPGPGHTGIILSVDSVKGEWTGIEGNTNPLDGAREGYGCYLVTRKMSDPGISKNQGDHPALLLGYIDYFHSFRSATFTSDMNKKCLDLLTKLTPRTKNEIAYLNKNPKVLKDYETNYKNRNKS
;
A
#
# COMPACT_ATOMS: atom_id res chain seq x y z
N MET A 1 32.69 -16.88 -37.29
CA MET A 1 31.63 -17.55 -36.52
C MET A 1 31.96 -17.81 -35.03
N LYS A 2 33.23 -18.10 -34.65
CA LYS A 2 33.60 -18.32 -33.22
C LYS A 2 33.45 -17.11 -32.29
N ASN A 3 33.55 -15.87 -32.80
CA ASN A 3 33.46 -14.66 -31.97
C ASN A 3 32.01 -14.25 -31.63
N LEU A 4 31.01 -14.65 -32.42
CA LEU A 4 29.61 -14.32 -32.15
C LEU A 4 29.03 -15.17 -31.01
N ILE A 5 29.43 -16.43 -30.91
CA ILE A 5 28.97 -17.35 -29.88
C ILE A 5 29.49 -16.93 -28.49
N ASN A 6 30.73 -16.40 -28.42
CA ASN A 6 31.29 -15.90 -27.19
C ASN A 6 30.64 -14.60 -26.68
N ILE A 7 30.21 -13.72 -27.59
CA ILE A 7 29.51 -12.47 -27.22
C ILE A 7 28.10 -12.78 -26.71
N ILE A 8 27.38 -13.72 -27.32
CA ILE A 8 26.04 -14.12 -26.90
C ILE A 8 26.09 -14.86 -25.55
N SER A 9 27.07 -15.74 -25.35
CA SER A 9 27.23 -16.42 -24.05
C SER A 9 27.63 -15.44 -22.94
N TRP A 10 28.43 -14.41 -23.25
CA TRP A 10 28.82 -13.38 -22.28
C TRP A 10 27.61 -12.48 -21.91
N ALA A 11 26.83 -12.03 -22.89
CA ALA A 11 25.62 -11.26 -22.67
C ALA A 11 24.52 -12.03 -21.90
N LEU A 12 24.43 -13.35 -22.09
CA LEU A 12 23.52 -14.20 -21.32
C LEU A 12 24.04 -14.44 -19.89
N PHE A 13 25.37 -14.52 -19.69
CA PHE A 13 25.97 -14.67 -18.36
C PHE A 13 25.85 -13.37 -17.54
N GLU A 14 26.06 -12.18 -18.15
CA GLU A 14 25.87 -10.90 -17.45
C GLU A 14 24.41 -10.63 -17.08
N SER A 15 23.43 -11.21 -17.80
CA SER A 15 22.00 -11.05 -17.46
C SER A 15 21.56 -11.93 -16.28
N GLU A 16 22.28 -13.01 -15.98
CA GLU A 16 21.97 -13.89 -14.82
C GLU A 16 22.66 -13.45 -13.53
N GLU A 17 23.81 -12.78 -13.60
CA GLU A 17 24.62 -12.43 -12.40
C GLU A 17 24.07 -11.25 -11.58
N ASN A 18 23.12 -10.48 -12.09
CA ASN A 18 22.52 -9.32 -11.40
C ASN A 18 21.05 -9.46 -11.01
N GLN A 19 20.42 -10.60 -11.21
CA GLN A 19 19.08 -10.84 -10.68
C GLN A 19 19.18 -11.22 -9.21
N VAL A 20 18.79 -10.30 -8.33
CA VAL A 20 18.57 -10.60 -6.91
C VAL A 20 17.63 -11.82 -6.85
N PRO A 21 17.99 -12.94 -6.18
CA PRO A 21 17.12 -14.10 -6.09
C PRO A 21 15.73 -13.68 -5.62
N GLY A 22 14.67 -14.21 -6.24
CA GLY A 22 13.29 -13.79 -5.97
C GLY A 22 12.94 -13.82 -4.48
N ASN A 23 13.53 -14.74 -3.71
CA ASN A 23 13.38 -14.85 -2.26
C ASN A 23 13.98 -13.64 -1.52
N ALA A 24 15.11 -13.09 -1.97
CA ALA A 24 15.71 -11.90 -1.36
C ALA A 24 14.85 -10.65 -1.57
N VAL A 25 14.21 -10.52 -2.74
CA VAL A 25 13.27 -9.43 -3.02
C VAL A 25 12.04 -9.49 -2.09
N ILE A 26 11.51 -10.69 -1.86
CA ILE A 26 10.40 -10.91 -0.92
C ILE A 26 10.84 -10.55 0.51
N ASP A 27 12.04 -10.93 0.93
CA ASP A 27 12.56 -10.62 2.27
C ASP A 27 12.69 -9.12 2.50
N VAL A 28 13.21 -8.38 1.51
CA VAL A 28 13.27 -6.92 1.55
C VAL A 28 11.86 -6.32 1.68
N PHE A 29 10.90 -6.81 0.91
CA PHE A 29 9.51 -6.36 0.97
C PHE A 29 8.88 -6.58 2.35
N ILE A 30 8.98 -7.78 2.89
CA ILE A 30 8.45 -8.13 4.21
C ILE A 30 9.12 -7.28 5.32
N LYS A 31 10.44 -7.10 5.24
CA LYS A 31 11.17 -6.24 6.16
C LYS A 31 10.71 -4.80 6.07
N SER A 32 10.51 -4.27 4.87
CA SER A 32 10.04 -2.90 4.65
C SER A 32 8.69 -2.65 5.30
N ILE A 33 7.74 -3.59 5.18
CA ILE A 33 6.46 -3.48 5.86
C ILE A 33 6.62 -3.53 7.38
N ARG A 34 7.47 -4.42 7.93
CA ARG A 34 7.73 -4.48 9.38
C ARG A 34 8.28 -3.18 9.92
N ASP A 35 9.17 -2.54 9.19
CA ASP A 35 9.80 -1.29 9.60
C ASP A 35 8.81 -0.12 9.56
N THR A 36 7.92 -0.09 8.58
CA THR A 36 6.98 1.03 8.36
C THR A 36 5.65 0.89 9.10
N GLN A 37 5.22 -0.33 9.42
CA GLN A 37 3.87 -0.59 9.96
C GLN A 37 3.61 -0.01 11.37
N LYS A 38 4.65 0.39 12.10
CA LYS A 38 4.52 1.02 13.43
C LYS A 38 4.24 2.52 13.36
N SER A 39 4.18 3.08 12.16
CA SER A 39 3.99 4.51 11.96
C SER A 39 2.59 4.95 12.36
N GLU A 40 2.54 5.97 13.20
CA GLU A 40 1.31 6.60 13.67
C GLU A 40 1.45 8.11 13.70
N GLU A 41 0.32 8.79 13.56
CA GLU A 41 0.25 10.24 13.67
C GLU A 41 0.37 10.72 15.12
N SER A 42 0.95 11.88 15.26
CA SER A 42 1.02 12.60 16.53
C SER A 42 0.86 14.10 16.29
N PRO A 43 -0.27 14.71 16.72
CA PRO A 43 -1.46 14.05 17.28
C PRO A 43 -2.23 13.24 16.22
N ARG A 44 -3.05 12.29 16.65
CA ARG A 44 -3.94 11.50 15.76
C ARG A 44 -4.89 12.42 14.99
N GLY A 45 -5.10 12.15 13.70
CA GLY A 45 -5.94 12.97 12.81
C GLY A 45 -5.21 14.18 12.19
N SER A 46 -3.91 14.33 12.43
CA SER A 46 -3.15 15.50 11.95
C SER A 46 -2.41 15.27 10.62
N ASN A 47 -2.27 14.04 10.15
CA ASN A 47 -1.35 13.63 9.10
C ASN A 47 0.11 14.10 9.36
N LYS A 48 0.51 14.17 10.63
CA LYS A 48 1.84 14.61 11.07
C LYS A 48 2.40 13.67 12.11
N GLY A 49 3.69 13.74 12.32
CA GLY A 49 4.37 13.01 13.36
C GLY A 49 5.78 12.61 12.97
N PRO A 50 6.60 12.19 13.96
CA PRO A 50 8.00 11.87 13.70
C PRO A 50 8.19 10.72 12.71
N THR A 51 7.25 9.79 12.63
CA THR A 51 7.28 8.66 11.70
C THR A 51 6.58 8.94 10.36
N ILE A 52 5.63 9.88 10.32
CA ILE A 52 4.86 10.21 9.13
C ILE A 52 5.55 11.29 8.28
N ASN A 53 6.12 12.31 8.92
CA ASN A 53 6.76 13.40 8.20
C ASN A 53 7.90 12.94 7.26
N PRO A 54 8.75 11.95 7.60
CA PRO A 54 9.70 11.37 6.66
C PRO A 54 9.04 10.76 5.41
N PHE A 55 7.92 10.04 5.57
CA PHE A 55 7.21 9.45 4.43
C PHE A 55 6.74 10.53 3.44
N LEU A 56 6.15 11.60 3.97
CA LEU A 56 5.67 12.72 3.17
C LEU A 56 6.82 13.45 2.47
N ARG A 57 7.91 13.76 3.20
CA ARG A 57 9.09 14.38 2.58
C ARG A 57 9.70 13.53 1.46
N ASN A 58 9.75 12.22 1.63
CA ASN A 58 10.30 11.31 0.62
C ASN A 58 9.54 11.37 -0.71
N VAL A 59 8.27 11.74 -0.69
CA VAL A 59 7.45 11.92 -1.90
C VAL A 59 7.26 13.38 -2.31
N GLY A 60 7.90 14.34 -1.61
CA GLY A 60 7.79 15.76 -1.89
C GLY A 60 6.47 16.39 -1.40
N ALA A 61 5.79 15.74 -0.46
CA ALA A 61 4.58 16.23 0.17
C ALA A 61 4.88 16.92 1.51
N SER A 62 3.94 17.73 2.00
CA SER A 62 4.06 18.49 3.23
C SER A 62 3.49 17.73 4.43
N PRO A 63 4.02 17.95 5.65
CA PRO A 63 3.35 17.49 6.87
C PRO A 63 1.92 18.01 6.93
N GLY A 64 0.96 17.10 7.10
CA GLY A 64 -0.48 17.42 7.06
C GLY A 64 -1.19 16.86 5.81
N ASP A 65 -0.46 16.50 4.77
CA ASP A 65 -1.02 15.83 3.60
C ASP A 65 -1.42 14.39 3.89
N PRO A 66 -2.43 13.82 3.18
CA PRO A 66 -2.72 12.39 3.25
C PRO A 66 -1.51 11.54 2.86
N TRP A 67 -1.25 10.46 3.60
CA TRP A 67 0.01 9.72 3.48
C TRP A 67 -0.11 8.24 3.09
N CYS A 68 -1.30 7.78 2.69
CA CYS A 68 -1.48 6.38 2.27
C CYS A 68 -0.57 5.99 1.07
N ALA A 69 -0.48 6.82 0.03
CA ALA A 69 0.41 6.55 -1.10
C ALA A 69 1.90 6.77 -0.73
N ALA A 70 2.19 7.71 0.17
CA ALA A 70 3.53 7.90 0.70
C ALA A 70 4.00 6.67 1.51
N PHE A 71 3.10 6.02 2.27
CA PHE A 71 3.38 4.74 2.93
C PHE A 71 3.77 3.67 1.90
N VAL A 72 2.95 3.47 0.85
CA VAL A 72 3.25 2.51 -0.23
C VAL A 72 4.61 2.81 -0.87
N TYR A 73 4.87 4.08 -1.23
CA TYR A 73 6.15 4.47 -1.79
C TYR A 73 7.32 4.09 -0.87
N ASN A 74 7.25 4.38 0.43
CA ASN A 74 8.34 4.09 1.36
C ASN A 74 8.58 2.58 1.56
N VAL A 75 7.55 1.75 1.45
CA VAL A 75 7.71 0.29 1.46
C VAL A 75 8.48 -0.18 0.23
N PHE A 76 8.09 0.24 -0.97
CA PHE A 76 8.68 -0.23 -2.23
C PHE A 76 9.96 0.51 -2.65
N ASN A 77 10.25 1.67 -2.06
CA ASN A 77 11.48 2.43 -2.30
C ASN A 77 12.56 2.15 -1.26
N ASN A 78 12.47 1.05 -0.52
CA ASN A 78 13.51 0.67 0.44
C ASN A 78 14.88 0.54 -0.28
N PRO A 79 15.96 1.12 0.26
CA PRO A 79 17.30 1.07 -0.36
C PRO A 79 17.85 -0.34 -0.62
N SER A 80 17.33 -1.35 0.09
CA SER A 80 17.70 -2.75 -0.12
C SER A 80 17.11 -3.38 -1.40
N PHE A 81 16.14 -2.73 -2.06
CA PHE A 81 15.77 -3.09 -3.42
C PHE A 81 16.80 -2.54 -4.42
N SER A 82 16.94 -3.20 -5.57
CA SER A 82 17.79 -2.70 -6.66
C SER A 82 17.33 -1.31 -7.13
N ALA A 83 18.24 -0.54 -7.68
CA ALA A 83 17.92 0.78 -8.23
C ALA A 83 16.86 0.69 -9.34
N ASP A 84 16.97 -0.33 -10.20
CA ASP A 84 16.01 -0.57 -11.30
C ASP A 84 14.60 -0.86 -10.77
N PHE A 85 14.48 -1.73 -9.76
CA PHE A 85 13.18 -1.97 -9.11
C PHE A 85 12.59 -0.66 -8.59
N ARG A 86 13.38 0.13 -7.85
CA ARG A 86 12.91 1.39 -7.23
C ARG A 86 12.55 2.46 -8.26
N SER A 87 13.19 2.47 -9.42
CA SER A 87 12.89 3.43 -10.50
C SER A 87 11.47 3.28 -11.06
N GLY A 88 10.90 2.06 -11.00
CA GLY A 88 9.51 1.79 -11.37
C GLY A 88 8.48 2.28 -10.37
N VAL A 89 8.89 2.55 -9.11
CA VAL A 89 7.97 2.95 -8.04
C VAL A 89 7.68 4.45 -8.10
N LYS A 90 6.42 4.83 -8.18
CA LYS A 90 6.04 6.24 -8.39
C LYS A 90 6.11 7.06 -7.11
N LYS A 91 6.93 8.10 -7.14
CA LYS A 91 7.15 9.05 -6.05
C LYS A 91 5.98 10.03 -5.96
N THR A 92 4.97 9.72 -5.13
CA THR A 92 3.79 10.57 -4.95
C THR A 92 3.03 10.27 -3.66
N ALA A 93 2.36 11.28 -3.08
CA ALA A 93 1.38 11.10 -2.03
C ALA A 93 -0.05 10.95 -2.57
N ALA A 94 -0.27 11.22 -3.87
CA ALA A 94 -1.58 11.22 -4.49
C ALA A 94 -1.88 9.88 -5.19
N VAL A 95 -2.88 9.13 -4.71
CA VAL A 95 -3.25 7.82 -5.27
C VAL A 95 -3.63 7.88 -6.75
N ARG A 96 -4.27 8.95 -7.19
CA ARG A 96 -4.62 9.10 -8.60
C ARG A 96 -3.41 9.29 -9.49
N LEU A 97 -2.40 10.04 -9.04
CA LEU A 97 -1.11 10.13 -9.73
C LEU A 97 -0.38 8.81 -9.68
N LEU A 98 -0.37 8.12 -8.53
CA LEU A 98 0.18 6.78 -8.42
C LEU A 98 -0.40 5.87 -9.52
N TRP A 99 -1.73 5.83 -9.64
CA TRP A 99 -2.38 5.01 -10.67
C TRP A 99 -2.11 5.50 -12.09
N SER A 100 -2.32 6.80 -12.37
CA SER A 100 -2.25 7.32 -13.75
C SER A 100 -0.83 7.31 -14.34
N THR A 101 0.20 7.47 -13.51
CA THR A 101 1.60 7.52 -13.96
C THR A 101 2.34 6.18 -13.88
N THR A 102 1.75 5.16 -13.26
CA THR A 102 2.31 3.80 -13.29
C THR A 102 2.21 3.23 -14.69
N SER A 103 3.26 2.51 -15.14
CA SER A 103 3.29 1.82 -16.43
C SER A 103 2.09 0.88 -16.58
N GLU A 104 1.50 0.84 -17.77
CA GLU A 104 0.37 -0.07 -18.06
C GLU A 104 0.76 -1.55 -17.86
N SER A 105 2.03 -1.91 -18.11
CA SER A 105 2.54 -3.28 -17.90
C SER A 105 2.48 -3.74 -16.44
N LEU A 106 2.43 -2.82 -15.48
CA LEU A 106 2.32 -3.12 -14.04
C LEU A 106 0.88 -3.06 -13.53
N LYS A 107 -0.06 -2.57 -14.35
CA LYS A 107 -1.46 -2.43 -13.96
C LYS A 107 -2.23 -3.70 -14.19
N ILE A 108 -2.94 -4.14 -13.17
CA ILE A 108 -3.80 -5.31 -13.18
C ILE A 108 -5.26 -4.84 -13.07
N SER A 109 -6.10 -5.40 -13.93
CA SER A 109 -7.53 -5.07 -13.97
C SER A 109 -8.20 -5.32 -12.62
N LYS A 110 -9.12 -4.42 -12.25
CA LYS A 110 -9.99 -4.61 -11.08
C LYS A 110 -10.90 -5.86 -11.16
N LYS A 111 -11.05 -6.45 -12.35
CA LYS A 111 -11.82 -7.69 -12.54
C LYS A 111 -10.98 -8.95 -12.26
N SER A 112 -9.66 -8.80 -12.16
CA SER A 112 -8.76 -9.91 -11.85
C SER A 112 -8.70 -10.14 -10.35
N THR A 113 -8.50 -11.39 -9.93
CA THR A 113 -8.16 -11.71 -8.55
C THR A 113 -6.77 -11.16 -8.25
N PRO A 114 -6.61 -10.31 -7.24
CA PRO A 114 -5.30 -9.80 -6.89
C PRO A 114 -4.43 -10.88 -6.24
N LEU A 115 -3.12 -10.62 -6.16
CA LEU A 115 -2.15 -11.48 -5.49
C LEU A 115 -1.50 -10.73 -4.32
N PRO A 116 -1.03 -11.44 -3.28
CA PRO A 116 -0.21 -10.84 -2.23
C PRO A 116 1.01 -10.11 -2.79
N GLY A 117 1.32 -8.96 -2.18
CA GLY A 117 2.34 -8.03 -2.65
C GLY A 117 1.83 -6.98 -3.65
N MET A 118 0.64 -7.13 -4.21
CA MET A 118 0.04 -6.09 -5.07
C MET A 118 -0.44 -4.89 -4.27
N VAL A 119 -0.41 -3.73 -4.90
CA VAL A 119 -0.94 -2.47 -4.38
C VAL A 119 -2.33 -2.26 -4.96
N PHE A 120 -3.34 -2.09 -4.13
CA PHE A 120 -4.66 -1.68 -4.62
C PHE A 120 -4.75 -0.15 -4.71
N CYS A 121 -5.48 0.34 -5.69
CA CYS A 121 -5.78 1.76 -5.84
C CYS A 121 -7.27 1.97 -6.03
N TYR A 122 -7.88 2.85 -5.25
CA TYR A 122 -9.23 3.31 -5.53
C TYR A 122 -9.36 4.83 -5.42
N LYS A 123 -10.32 5.38 -6.14
CA LYS A 123 -10.69 6.79 -6.06
C LYS A 123 -12.01 6.96 -5.34
N THR A 124 -12.18 8.09 -4.65
CA THR A 124 -13.48 8.50 -4.16
C THR A 124 -14.19 9.35 -5.21
N THR A 125 -15.51 9.18 -5.33
CA THR A 125 -16.37 10.04 -6.13
C THR A 125 -17.13 10.97 -5.18
N SER A 126 -17.26 12.25 -5.51
CA SER A 126 -18.16 13.11 -4.76
C SER A 126 -19.61 12.82 -5.16
N ASN A 127 -20.53 12.87 -4.22
CA ASN A 127 -21.97 12.73 -4.49
C ASN A 127 -22.55 13.85 -5.39
N LYS A 128 -21.77 14.88 -5.69
CA LYS A 128 -22.19 16.01 -6.52
C LYS A 128 -21.78 15.93 -7.98
N GLY A 129 -21.37 14.74 -8.46
CA GLY A 129 -20.98 14.56 -9.87
C GLY A 129 -19.72 15.34 -10.30
N VAL A 130 -19.07 16.02 -9.38
CA VAL A 130 -17.83 16.74 -9.65
C VAL A 130 -16.72 15.73 -9.81
N THR A 131 -16.27 15.54 -11.03
CA THR A 131 -15.02 14.87 -11.39
C THR A 131 -13.84 15.72 -10.94
N TYR A 132 -13.72 15.88 -9.64
CA TYR A 132 -12.52 16.49 -9.07
C TYR A 132 -11.39 15.44 -9.11
N PRO A 133 -10.12 15.86 -9.20
CA PRO A 133 -9.00 14.99 -8.84
C PRO A 133 -9.13 14.65 -7.35
N GLY A 134 -10.20 13.91 -7.04
CA GLY A 134 -10.64 13.61 -5.69
C GLY A 134 -9.65 12.71 -4.98
N PRO A 135 -9.73 12.69 -3.67
CA PRO A 135 -8.93 11.82 -2.85
C PRO A 135 -9.16 10.35 -3.24
N GLY A 136 -8.15 9.55 -3.04
CA GLY A 136 -8.19 8.10 -3.18
C GLY A 136 -7.62 7.45 -1.94
N HIS A 137 -7.54 6.13 -1.96
CA HIS A 137 -6.83 5.36 -0.94
C HIS A 137 -6.09 4.19 -1.55
N THR A 138 -5.05 3.74 -0.86
CA THR A 138 -4.19 2.65 -1.32
C THR A 138 -3.55 1.94 -0.14
N GLY A 139 -3.16 0.71 -0.36
CA GLY A 139 -2.42 -0.12 0.57
C GLY A 139 -1.88 -1.35 -0.15
N ILE A 140 -1.35 -2.28 0.60
CA ILE A 140 -0.64 -3.45 0.10
C ILE A 140 -1.40 -4.71 0.51
N ILE A 141 -1.73 -5.56 -0.44
CA ILE A 141 -2.46 -6.80 -0.22
C ILE A 141 -1.50 -7.84 0.38
N LEU A 142 -1.91 -8.48 1.47
CA LEU A 142 -1.13 -9.52 2.14
C LEU A 142 -1.75 -10.92 2.01
N SER A 143 -3.06 -11.02 1.90
CA SER A 143 -3.74 -12.28 1.68
C SER A 143 -5.01 -12.10 0.85
N VAL A 144 -5.41 -13.16 0.16
CA VAL A 144 -6.61 -13.21 -0.67
C VAL A 144 -7.40 -14.45 -0.32
N ASP A 145 -8.67 -14.27 -0.01
CA ASP A 145 -9.67 -15.34 0.18
C ASP A 145 -10.63 -15.28 -1.01
N SER A 146 -10.32 -16.06 -2.05
CA SER A 146 -11.13 -16.10 -3.27
C SER A 146 -12.50 -16.72 -3.06
N VAL A 147 -12.67 -17.56 -2.03
CA VAL A 147 -13.94 -18.20 -1.69
C VAL A 147 -14.90 -17.16 -1.11
N LYS A 148 -14.41 -16.31 -0.22
CA LYS A 148 -15.19 -15.20 0.34
C LYS A 148 -15.23 -13.97 -0.57
N GLY A 149 -14.43 -13.92 -1.62
CA GLY A 149 -14.26 -12.73 -2.44
C GLY A 149 -13.67 -11.55 -1.69
N GLU A 150 -12.70 -11.82 -0.79
CA GLU A 150 -12.09 -10.83 0.10
C GLU A 150 -10.56 -10.85 -0.01
N TRP A 151 -9.95 -9.72 0.33
CA TRP A 151 -8.52 -9.64 0.59
C TRP A 151 -8.25 -8.86 1.89
N THR A 152 -7.15 -9.20 2.56
CA THR A 152 -6.64 -8.45 3.71
C THR A 152 -5.33 -7.79 3.34
N GLY A 153 -5.24 -6.49 3.58
CA GLY A 153 -4.05 -5.69 3.31
C GLY A 153 -3.57 -4.93 4.52
N ILE A 154 -2.35 -4.40 4.42
CA ILE A 154 -1.80 -3.38 5.31
C ILE A 154 -1.95 -2.02 4.65
N GLU A 155 -2.52 -1.07 5.36
CA GLU A 155 -2.84 0.25 4.88
C GLU A 155 -2.24 1.32 5.78
N GLY A 156 -1.61 2.31 5.19
CA GLY A 156 -1.21 3.53 5.89
C GLY A 156 -2.32 4.58 5.82
N ASN A 157 -2.34 5.52 6.76
CA ASN A 157 -3.37 6.55 6.86
C ASN A 157 -4.78 5.97 7.01
N THR A 158 -4.91 4.92 7.81
CA THR A 158 -6.18 4.24 8.07
C THR A 158 -6.40 4.06 9.58
N ASN A 159 -7.60 3.62 9.96
CA ASN A 159 -7.87 3.14 11.31
C ASN A 159 -8.40 1.69 11.26
N PRO A 160 -8.25 0.93 12.36
CA PRO A 160 -8.57 -0.49 12.35
C PRO A 160 -10.06 -0.82 12.55
N LEU A 161 -10.91 0.15 12.88
CA LEU A 161 -12.32 -0.12 13.17
C LEU A 161 -13.14 -0.28 11.89
N ASP A 162 -12.92 0.61 10.93
CA ASP A 162 -13.73 0.70 9.73
C ASP A 162 -12.93 0.83 8.44
N GLY A 163 -11.58 0.82 8.55
CA GLY A 163 -10.70 0.98 7.41
C GLY A 163 -10.86 2.33 6.71
N ALA A 164 -11.21 3.36 7.47
CA ALA A 164 -11.37 4.70 6.94
C ALA A 164 -10.10 5.20 6.27
N ARG A 165 -10.26 5.90 5.15
CA ARG A 165 -9.16 6.37 4.32
C ARG A 165 -8.30 7.48 4.96
N GLU A 166 -8.79 8.18 5.95
CA GLU A 166 -8.10 9.26 6.67
C GLU A 166 -7.90 8.85 8.13
N GLY A 167 -7.28 7.71 8.34
CA GLY A 167 -6.93 7.23 9.67
C GLY A 167 -5.63 7.84 10.19
N TYR A 168 -5.11 7.27 11.25
CA TYR A 168 -3.96 7.80 11.98
C TYR A 168 -2.78 6.85 12.07
N GLY A 169 -2.86 5.68 11.46
CA GLY A 169 -1.81 4.68 11.57
C GLY A 169 -1.77 3.70 10.41
N CYS A 170 -0.95 2.66 10.58
CA CYS A 170 -0.88 1.52 9.68
C CYS A 170 -1.57 0.32 10.31
N TYR A 171 -2.64 -0.18 9.70
CA TYR A 171 -3.42 -1.30 10.24
C TYR A 171 -3.83 -2.28 9.16
N LEU A 172 -4.15 -3.51 9.59
CA LEU A 172 -4.75 -4.51 8.73
C LEU A 172 -6.21 -4.19 8.49
N VAL A 173 -6.62 -4.22 7.23
CA VAL A 173 -8.01 -4.03 6.81
C VAL A 173 -8.40 -5.13 5.85
N THR A 174 -9.57 -5.73 6.07
CA THR A 174 -10.17 -6.70 5.14
C THR A 174 -11.23 -6.00 4.29
N ARG A 175 -11.17 -6.21 2.98
CA ARG A 175 -12.07 -5.59 2.01
C ARG A 175 -12.64 -6.62 1.05
N LYS A 176 -13.85 -6.39 0.56
CA LYS A 176 -14.45 -7.20 -0.51
C LYS A 176 -13.88 -6.80 -1.87
N MET A 177 -13.62 -7.78 -2.73
CA MET A 177 -13.14 -7.53 -4.10
C MET A 177 -14.20 -6.83 -4.95
N SER A 178 -15.50 -7.13 -4.71
CA SER A 178 -16.61 -6.54 -5.43
C SER A 178 -16.93 -5.10 -5.02
N ASP A 179 -16.66 -4.76 -3.77
CA ASP A 179 -16.89 -3.44 -3.19
C ASP A 179 -15.84 -3.20 -2.10
N PRO A 180 -14.68 -2.66 -2.45
CA PRO A 180 -13.62 -2.40 -1.49
C PRO A 180 -13.99 -1.32 -0.46
N GLY A 181 -15.19 -0.75 -0.57
CA GLY A 181 -15.87 0.17 0.34
C GLY A 181 -14.98 1.06 1.20
N ILE A 182 -15.28 2.34 1.23
CA ILE A 182 -14.79 3.23 2.31
C ILE A 182 -15.89 3.30 3.35
N SER A 183 -15.50 3.31 4.61
CA SER A 183 -16.42 3.50 5.74
C SER A 183 -17.42 4.62 5.49
N LYS A 184 -18.66 4.36 5.79
CA LYS A 184 -19.77 5.31 5.75
C LYS A 184 -19.57 6.51 6.67
N ASN A 185 -18.63 6.42 7.63
CA ASN A 185 -18.40 7.47 8.65
C ASN A 185 -17.59 8.67 8.15
N GLN A 186 -17.03 8.62 6.95
CA GLN A 186 -16.23 9.71 6.38
C GLN A 186 -16.92 10.52 5.26
N GLY A 187 -18.24 10.57 5.32
CA GLY A 187 -19.06 11.22 4.30
C GLY A 187 -19.30 10.29 3.11
N ASP A 188 -20.49 10.35 2.59
CA ASP A 188 -21.09 9.48 1.56
C ASP A 188 -20.35 9.50 0.20
N HIS A 189 -19.06 9.20 0.19
CA HIS A 189 -18.29 9.14 -1.04
C HIS A 189 -18.05 7.68 -1.42
N PRO A 190 -18.77 7.15 -2.39
CA PRO A 190 -18.52 5.79 -2.88
C PRO A 190 -17.08 5.69 -3.39
N ALA A 191 -16.40 4.64 -2.99
CA ALA A 191 -15.08 4.30 -3.50
C ALA A 191 -15.22 3.48 -4.79
N LEU A 192 -14.43 3.82 -5.79
CA LEU A 192 -14.30 3.04 -7.01
C LEU A 192 -12.90 2.44 -7.08
N LEU A 193 -12.83 1.13 -7.06
CA LEU A 193 -11.58 0.43 -7.33
C LEU A 193 -11.13 0.74 -8.76
N LEU A 194 -9.93 1.27 -8.91
CA LEU A 194 -9.29 1.50 -10.20
C LEU A 194 -8.69 0.19 -10.73
N GLY A 195 -8.00 -0.55 -9.86
CA GLY A 195 -7.32 -1.81 -10.12
C GLY A 195 -6.18 -2.00 -9.14
N TYR A 196 -5.22 -2.82 -9.55
CA TYR A 196 -4.06 -3.17 -8.75
C TYR A 196 -2.77 -2.83 -9.50
N ILE A 197 -1.67 -2.60 -8.76
CA ILE A 197 -0.33 -2.41 -9.32
C ILE A 197 0.52 -3.58 -8.82
N ASP A 198 1.18 -4.28 -9.73
CA ASP A 198 2.10 -5.38 -9.41
C ASP A 198 3.55 -4.96 -9.69
N TYR A 199 4.22 -4.38 -8.69
CA TYR A 199 5.63 -4.04 -8.80
C TYR A 199 6.53 -5.27 -8.90
N PHE A 200 6.02 -6.47 -8.58
CA PHE A 200 6.75 -7.73 -8.70
C PHE A 200 6.47 -8.47 -10.02
N HIS A 201 5.82 -7.82 -10.97
CA HIS A 201 5.37 -8.46 -12.22
C HIS A 201 6.49 -9.26 -12.91
N SER A 202 7.69 -8.72 -13.02
CA SER A 202 8.84 -9.39 -13.64
C SER A 202 9.38 -10.58 -12.85
N PHE A 203 9.06 -10.71 -11.57
CA PHE A 203 9.46 -11.82 -10.70
C PHE A 203 8.40 -12.92 -10.61
N ARG A 204 7.16 -12.66 -11.09
CA ARG A 204 6.02 -13.57 -10.93
C ARG A 204 6.25 -14.90 -11.65
N SER A 205 6.61 -15.91 -10.89
CA SER A 205 6.56 -17.33 -11.22
C SER A 205 5.64 -18.05 -10.23
N ALA A 206 5.32 -19.31 -10.46
CA ALA A 206 4.56 -20.13 -9.50
C ALA A 206 5.29 -20.21 -8.14
N THR A 207 6.60 -20.42 -8.15
CA THR A 207 7.44 -20.49 -6.94
C THR A 207 7.46 -19.14 -6.23
N PHE A 208 7.75 -18.03 -6.92
CA PHE A 208 7.73 -16.69 -6.32
C PHE A 208 6.39 -16.38 -5.68
N THR A 209 5.29 -16.67 -6.37
CA THR A 209 3.92 -16.40 -5.88
C THR A 209 3.63 -17.24 -4.63
N SER A 210 4.05 -18.51 -4.60
CA SER A 210 3.90 -19.39 -3.43
C SER A 210 4.70 -18.86 -2.23
N ASP A 211 5.96 -18.49 -2.43
CA ASP A 211 6.82 -17.96 -1.37
C ASP A 211 6.31 -16.60 -0.84
N MET A 212 5.86 -15.72 -1.74
CA MET A 212 5.23 -14.46 -1.38
C MET A 212 3.98 -14.69 -0.51
N ASN A 213 3.10 -15.61 -0.91
CA ASN A 213 1.91 -15.97 -0.14
C ASN A 213 2.29 -16.45 1.27
N LYS A 214 3.23 -17.38 1.38
CA LYS A 214 3.69 -17.92 2.66
C LYS A 214 4.23 -16.82 3.58
N LYS A 215 5.12 -15.97 3.06
CA LYS A 215 5.74 -14.89 3.85
C LYS A 215 4.73 -13.79 4.22
N CYS A 216 3.78 -13.47 3.34
CA CYS A 216 2.70 -12.53 3.65
C CYS A 216 1.75 -13.08 4.71
N LEU A 217 1.42 -14.38 4.71
CA LEU A 217 0.62 -15.02 5.75
C LEU A 217 1.32 -15.02 7.12
N ASP A 218 2.63 -15.31 7.16
CA ASP A 218 3.43 -15.20 8.38
C ASP A 218 3.44 -13.76 8.91
N LEU A 219 3.64 -12.79 8.02
CA LEU A 219 3.57 -11.36 8.39
C LEU A 219 2.18 -10.98 8.92
N LEU A 220 1.12 -11.40 8.26
CA LEU A 220 -0.27 -11.15 8.68
C LEU A 220 -0.50 -11.65 10.12
N THR A 221 -0.04 -12.87 10.42
CA THR A 221 -0.15 -13.44 11.77
C THR A 221 0.54 -12.56 12.81
N LYS A 222 1.71 -12.00 12.48
CA LYS A 222 2.48 -11.12 13.37
C LYS A 222 1.85 -9.72 13.55
N LEU A 223 1.15 -9.22 12.54
CA LEU A 223 0.49 -7.91 12.58
C LEU A 223 -0.91 -7.94 13.21
N THR A 224 -1.59 -9.08 13.18
CA THR A 224 -2.95 -9.25 13.69
C THR A 224 -3.11 -8.82 15.16
N PRO A 225 -2.21 -9.19 16.11
CA PRO A 225 -2.35 -8.77 17.50
C PRO A 225 -2.37 -7.26 17.68
N ARG A 226 -1.51 -6.52 16.96
CA ARG A 226 -1.47 -5.06 17.04
C ARG A 226 -2.81 -4.45 16.63
N THR A 227 -3.38 -4.89 15.51
CA THR A 227 -4.68 -4.40 15.03
C THR A 227 -5.80 -4.72 16.03
N LYS A 228 -5.84 -5.94 16.56
CA LYS A 228 -6.84 -6.34 17.57
C LYS A 228 -6.69 -5.55 18.87
N ASN A 229 -5.48 -5.31 19.34
CA ASN A 229 -5.22 -4.52 20.54
C ASN A 229 -5.68 -3.08 20.39
N GLU A 230 -5.45 -2.47 19.22
CA GLU A 230 -5.92 -1.11 18.93
C GLU A 230 -7.46 -1.05 18.89
N ILE A 231 -8.12 -2.00 18.24
CA ILE A 231 -9.59 -2.10 18.26
C ILE A 231 -10.12 -2.20 19.69
N ALA A 232 -9.52 -3.07 20.49
CA ALA A 232 -9.91 -3.22 21.91
C ALA A 232 -9.67 -1.94 22.72
N TYR A 233 -8.57 -1.24 22.48
CA TYR A 233 -8.26 0.04 23.11
C TYR A 233 -9.28 1.11 22.74
N LEU A 234 -9.61 1.27 21.46
CA LEU A 234 -10.57 2.27 20.97
C LEU A 234 -11.99 2.01 21.51
N ASN A 235 -12.40 0.75 21.58
CA ASN A 235 -13.69 0.38 22.15
C ASN A 235 -13.81 0.75 23.64
N LYS A 236 -12.70 0.68 24.39
CA LYS A 236 -12.64 1.09 25.80
C LYS A 236 -12.47 2.60 25.98
N ASN A 237 -12.00 3.31 24.97
CA ASN A 237 -11.66 4.73 25.03
C ASN A 237 -12.32 5.53 23.90
N PRO A 238 -13.65 5.63 23.86
CA PRO A 238 -14.39 6.29 22.76
C PRO A 238 -14.03 7.77 22.60
N LYS A 239 -13.49 8.42 23.63
CA LYS A 239 -13.02 9.79 23.56
C LYS A 239 -11.86 9.94 22.56
N VAL A 240 -10.99 8.94 22.44
CA VAL A 240 -9.86 8.97 21.51
C VAL A 240 -10.34 9.08 20.05
N LEU A 241 -11.42 8.39 19.69
CA LEU A 241 -12.04 8.51 18.37
C LEU A 241 -12.62 9.91 18.16
N LYS A 242 -13.27 10.45 19.16
CA LYS A 242 -13.86 11.79 19.11
C LYS A 242 -12.79 12.88 18.94
N ASP A 243 -11.67 12.75 19.65
CA ASP A 243 -10.53 13.67 19.52
C ASP A 243 -9.89 13.55 18.11
N TYR A 244 -9.75 12.34 17.59
CA TYR A 244 -9.31 12.10 16.22
C TYR A 244 -10.24 12.78 15.20
N GLU A 245 -11.55 12.57 15.27
CA GLU A 245 -12.53 13.20 14.37
C GLU A 245 -12.48 14.71 14.44
N THR A 246 -12.26 15.27 15.63
CA THR A 246 -12.13 16.71 15.85
C THR A 246 -10.89 17.25 15.16
N ASN A 247 -9.75 16.61 15.33
CA ASN A 247 -8.49 17.00 14.66
C ASN A 247 -8.62 16.89 13.14
N TYR A 248 -9.25 15.84 12.63
CA TYR A 248 -9.53 15.66 11.21
C TYR A 248 -10.39 16.80 10.65
N LYS A 249 -11.50 17.17 11.33
CA LYS A 249 -12.38 18.25 10.91
C LYS A 249 -11.67 19.63 10.90
N ASN A 250 -10.83 19.88 11.90
CA ASN A 250 -10.09 21.14 12.01
C ASN A 250 -9.01 21.28 10.91
N ARG A 251 -8.35 20.18 10.55
CA ARG A 251 -7.38 20.18 9.44
C ARG A 251 -7.99 20.59 8.11
N ASN A 252 -9.23 20.19 7.84
CA ASN A 252 -9.92 20.47 6.58
C ASN A 252 -10.54 21.89 6.52
N LYS A 253 -10.41 22.68 7.60
CA LYS A 253 -10.86 24.08 7.65
C LYS A 253 -9.72 25.10 7.48
N SER A 254 -8.47 24.66 7.61
CA SER A 254 -7.25 25.44 7.39
C SER A 254 -6.73 25.24 5.95
#